data_589cbe8113b21e71f20b5e2ec8f845dc
#
_entry.id   589cbe8113b21e71f20b5e2ec8f845dc
#
_cell.length_a   1.000
_cell.length_b   1.000
_cell.length_c   1.000
_cell.angle_alpha   90.00
_cell.angle_beta   90.00
_cell.angle_gamma   90.00
#
_symmetry.space_group_name_H-M   'P 1'
#
loop_
_entity.id
_entity.type
_entity.pdbx_description
1 polymer ?
#
loop_
_entity_poly.entity_id
_entity_poly.type
_entity_poly.pdbx_seq_one_letter_code
_entity_poly.pdbx_strand_id
1 'polypeptide(L)'
;MSVANIVMCEFKDASGIQEFCDWYKEHGSFPYNTISLWVQTGEKTAISINVYPTEEARANADKIRDENTATKGFRETLHDIVPISGTVMVTYLNGKLVEE
;
A
#
# COMPACT_ATOMS: atom_id res chain seq x y z
N MET A 1 -12.25 13.22 -6.19
CA MET A 1 -12.32 11.77 -6.45
C MET A 1 -11.20 11.06 -5.72
N SER A 2 -11.45 9.86 -5.26
CA SER A 2 -10.42 9.06 -4.60
C SER A 2 -9.33 8.63 -5.57
N VAL A 3 -8.14 8.43 -5.04
CA VAL A 3 -6.95 8.00 -5.79
C VAL A 3 -6.38 6.76 -5.11
N ALA A 4 -6.02 5.76 -5.90
CA ALA A 4 -5.40 4.55 -5.40
C ALA A 4 -3.91 4.50 -5.74
N ASN A 5 -3.11 4.06 -4.76
CA ASN A 5 -1.74 3.61 -4.98
C ASN A 5 -1.73 2.09 -4.92
N ILE A 6 -1.26 1.46 -5.99
CA ILE A 6 -1.09 0.02 -6.08
C ILE A 6 0.39 -0.25 -6.27
N VAL A 7 0.99 -0.99 -5.35
CA VAL A 7 2.42 -1.29 -5.42
C VAL A 7 2.60 -2.79 -5.49
N MET A 8 3.12 -3.27 -6.62
CA MET A 8 3.46 -4.66 -6.82
C MET A 8 4.89 -4.89 -6.34
N CYS A 9 5.07 -5.83 -5.42
CA CYS A 9 6.36 -6.11 -4.80
C CYS A 9 6.80 -7.55 -5.07
N GLU A 10 8.04 -7.72 -5.47
CA GLU A 10 8.70 -9.02 -5.52
C GLU A 10 9.82 -9.01 -4.48
N PHE A 11 9.81 -9.99 -3.59
CA PHE A 11 10.78 -10.10 -2.50
C PHE A 11 11.91 -11.06 -2.88
N LYS A 12 13.08 -10.82 -2.31
CA LYS A 12 14.23 -11.72 -2.44
C LYS A 12 13.99 -13.04 -1.72
N ASP A 13 13.23 -12.99 -0.62
CA ASP A 13 12.89 -14.12 0.23
C ASP A 13 11.41 -14.00 0.63
N ALA A 14 10.71 -15.14 0.69
CA ALA A 14 9.31 -15.19 1.09
C ALA A 14 9.05 -14.62 2.49
N SER A 15 10.02 -14.69 3.39
CA SER A 15 9.91 -14.13 4.75
C SER A 15 9.66 -12.62 4.78
N GLY A 16 10.09 -11.90 3.74
CA GLY A 16 9.88 -10.46 3.64
C GLY A 16 8.41 -10.06 3.62
N ILE A 17 7.56 -10.89 3.03
CA ILE A 17 6.10 -10.65 2.98
C ILE A 17 5.52 -10.68 4.39
N GLN A 18 5.88 -11.70 5.18
CA GLN A 18 5.40 -11.84 6.55
C GLN A 18 5.97 -10.74 7.47
N GLU A 19 7.23 -10.40 7.30
CA GLU A 19 7.86 -9.32 8.07
C GLU A 19 7.14 -7.99 7.86
N PHE A 20 6.80 -7.67 6.62
CA PHE A 20 6.05 -6.45 6.31
C PHE A 20 4.61 -6.52 6.82
N CYS A 21 3.99 -7.69 6.74
CA CYS A 21 2.66 -7.92 7.30
C CYS A 21 2.64 -7.63 8.81
N ASP A 22 3.61 -8.13 9.53
CA ASP A 22 3.73 -7.94 10.98
C ASP A 22 4.00 -6.47 11.32
N TRP A 23 4.89 -5.82 10.58
CA TRP A 23 5.13 -4.39 10.74
C TRP A 23 3.85 -3.57 10.51
N TYR A 24 3.10 -3.91 9.47
CA TYR A 24 1.86 -3.22 9.13
C TYR A 24 0.83 -3.32 10.24
N LYS A 25 0.67 -4.52 10.83
CA LYS A 25 -0.26 -4.77 11.94
C LYS A 25 0.15 -4.01 13.20
N GLU A 26 1.44 -3.89 13.46
CA GLU A 26 1.98 -3.23 14.64
C GLU A 26 1.90 -1.70 14.54
N HIS A 27 2.26 -1.16 13.37
CA HIS A 27 2.39 0.30 13.18
C HIS A 27 1.16 0.95 12.57
N GLY A 28 0.20 0.16 12.07
CA GLY A 28 -0.98 0.67 11.41
C GLY A 28 -0.74 1.04 9.95
N SER A 29 -1.80 1.49 9.31
CA SER A 29 -1.75 1.87 7.89
C SER A 29 -1.06 3.23 7.71
N PHE A 30 -0.68 3.52 6.46
CA PHE A 30 -0.16 4.84 6.11
C PHE A 30 -1.22 5.91 6.36
N PRO A 31 -0.80 7.14 6.76
CA PRO A 31 -1.75 8.18 7.10
C PRO A 31 -2.58 8.63 5.89
N TYR A 32 -3.77 9.17 6.18
CA TYR A 32 -4.70 9.77 5.22
C TYR A 32 -5.42 8.78 4.29
N ASN A 33 -5.16 7.48 4.35
CA ASN A 33 -5.89 6.53 3.53
C ASN A 33 -7.26 6.19 4.13
N THR A 34 -8.18 5.76 3.26
CA THR A 34 -9.51 5.28 3.64
C THR A 34 -9.59 3.76 3.59
N ILE A 35 -8.78 3.13 2.75
CA ILE A 35 -8.68 1.68 2.60
C ILE A 35 -7.21 1.33 2.45
N SER A 36 -6.77 0.29 3.14
CA SER A 36 -5.40 -0.22 3.03
C SER A 36 -5.42 -1.74 3.06
N LEU A 37 -4.79 -2.36 2.06
CA LEU A 37 -4.71 -3.81 1.92
C LEU A 37 -3.28 -4.25 1.65
N TRP A 38 -2.89 -5.37 2.24
CA TRP A 38 -1.65 -6.06 1.93
C TRP A 38 -2.01 -7.49 1.53
N VAL A 39 -1.77 -7.83 0.25
CA VAL A 39 -2.26 -9.07 -0.36
C VAL A 39 -1.08 -9.88 -0.88
N GLN A 40 -0.95 -11.12 -0.41
CA GLN A 40 0.03 -12.05 -0.95
C GLN A 40 -0.48 -12.64 -2.27
N THR A 41 0.29 -12.48 -3.35
CA THR A 41 -0.10 -12.91 -4.69
C THR A 41 0.69 -14.12 -5.20
N GLY A 42 1.75 -14.48 -4.50
CA GLY A 42 2.59 -15.62 -4.83
C GLY A 42 3.53 -15.95 -3.69
N GLU A 43 4.45 -16.87 -3.88
CA GLU A 43 5.41 -17.27 -2.84
C GLU A 43 6.30 -16.10 -2.39
N LYS A 44 6.74 -15.29 -3.35
CA LYS A 44 7.64 -14.13 -3.08
C LYS A 44 7.04 -12.81 -3.57
N THR A 45 5.75 -12.78 -3.88
CA THR A 45 5.10 -11.58 -4.41
C THR A 45 3.93 -11.14 -3.56
N ALA A 46 3.74 -9.83 -3.48
CA ALA A 46 2.61 -9.23 -2.76
C ALA A 46 2.23 -7.89 -3.41
N ILE A 47 1.00 -7.46 -3.15
CA ILE A 47 0.47 -6.18 -3.61
C ILE A 47 0.01 -5.38 -2.41
N SER A 48 0.41 -4.12 -2.37
CA SER A 48 -0.13 -3.11 -1.47
C SER A 48 -1.15 -2.27 -2.23
N ILE A 49 -2.33 -2.08 -1.64
CA ILE A 49 -3.38 -1.23 -2.20
C ILE A 49 -3.78 -0.22 -1.14
N ASN A 50 -3.59 1.06 -1.43
CA ASN A 50 -3.98 2.16 -0.53
C ASN A 50 -4.85 3.14 -1.30
N VAL A 51 -6.01 3.47 -0.75
CA VAL A 51 -6.94 4.42 -1.34
C VAL A 51 -6.96 5.68 -0.49
N TYR A 52 -6.84 6.83 -1.14
CA TYR A 52 -6.82 8.15 -0.50
C TYR A 52 -7.99 8.99 -1.02
N PRO A 53 -8.57 9.86 -0.18
CA PRO A 53 -9.73 10.66 -0.60
C PRO A 53 -9.39 11.69 -1.66
N THR A 54 -8.13 12.15 -1.74
CA THR A 54 -7.67 13.16 -2.69
C THR A 54 -6.24 12.88 -3.14
N GLU A 55 -5.85 13.45 -4.25
CA GLU A 55 -4.46 13.42 -4.74
C GLU A 55 -3.50 14.08 -3.74
N GLU A 56 -3.93 15.14 -3.08
CA GLU A 56 -3.13 15.82 -2.06
C GLU A 56 -2.86 14.89 -0.87
N ALA A 57 -3.87 14.15 -0.41
CA ALA A 57 -3.70 13.19 0.68
C ALA A 57 -2.72 12.08 0.29
N ARG A 58 -2.80 11.59 -0.95
CA ARG A 58 -1.86 10.59 -1.48
C ARG A 58 -0.43 11.12 -1.48
N ALA A 59 -0.23 12.32 -2.00
CA ALA A 59 1.11 12.93 -2.06
C ALA A 59 1.71 13.14 -0.68
N ASN A 60 0.90 13.58 0.29
CA ASN A 60 1.33 13.75 1.67
C ASN A 60 1.71 12.42 2.32
N ALA A 61 0.95 11.37 2.07
CA ALA A 61 1.24 10.03 2.59
C ALA A 61 2.55 9.48 2.00
N ASP A 62 2.76 9.65 0.71
CA ASP A 62 4.00 9.22 0.04
C ASP A 62 5.22 9.92 0.63
N LYS A 63 5.11 11.22 0.91
CA LYS A 63 6.18 11.99 1.53
C LYS A 63 6.53 11.46 2.92
N ILE A 64 5.53 11.19 3.75
CA ILE A 64 5.74 10.66 5.10
C ILE A 64 6.37 9.26 5.02
N ARG A 65 5.90 8.42 4.13
CA ARG A 65 6.45 7.08 3.92
C ARG A 65 7.93 7.14 3.52
N ASP A 66 8.29 8.04 2.61
CA ASP A 66 9.67 8.16 2.13
C ASP A 66 10.62 8.66 3.21
N GLU A 67 10.11 9.43 4.18
CA GLU A 67 10.87 9.90 5.34
C GLU A 67 11.02 8.83 6.43
N ASN A 68 10.25 7.73 6.36
CA ASN A 68 10.23 6.69 7.39
C ASN A 68 11.38 5.70 7.20
N THR A 69 12.24 5.57 8.22
CA THR A 69 13.40 4.67 8.19
C THR A 69 13.02 3.19 8.12
N ALA A 70 11.88 2.80 8.70
CA ALA A 70 11.39 1.42 8.62
C ALA A 70 11.05 1.04 7.18
N THR A 71 10.51 1.98 6.40
CA THR A 71 10.23 1.78 4.97
C THR A 71 11.52 1.55 4.18
N LYS A 72 12.61 2.21 4.55
CA LYS A 72 13.92 2.01 3.92
C LYS A 72 14.45 0.60 4.14
N GLY A 73 14.35 0.08 5.37
CA GLY A 73 14.73 -1.29 5.68
C GLY A 73 13.90 -2.31 4.89
N PHE A 74 12.63 -2.07 4.74
CA PHE A 74 11.73 -2.89 3.94
C PHE A 74 12.20 -2.94 2.47
N ARG A 75 12.63 -1.82 1.90
CA ARG A 75 13.09 -1.75 0.50
C ARG A 75 14.30 -2.65 0.24
N GLU A 76 15.15 -2.87 1.22
CA GLU A 76 16.31 -3.75 1.09
C GLU A 76 15.93 -5.22 0.89
N THR A 77 14.73 -5.62 1.32
CA THR A 77 14.23 -6.99 1.16
C THR A 77 13.58 -7.23 -0.20
N LEU A 78 13.41 -6.17 -0.99
CA LEU A 78 12.75 -6.24 -2.29
C LEU A 78 13.75 -6.59 -3.40
N HIS A 79 13.30 -7.45 -4.31
CA HIS A 79 13.98 -7.72 -5.58
C HIS A 79 13.50 -6.72 -6.64
N ASP A 80 12.19 -6.44 -6.66
CA ASP A 80 11.59 -5.51 -7.60
C ASP A 80 10.35 -4.84 -6.98
N ILE A 81 10.05 -3.63 -7.44
CA ILE A 81 8.90 -2.86 -6.99
C ILE A 81 8.34 -2.07 -8.18
N VAL A 82 7.02 -2.21 -8.41
CA VAL A 82 6.33 -1.50 -9.50
C VAL A 82 5.16 -0.72 -8.90
N PRO A 83 5.29 0.59 -8.73
CA PRO A 83 4.19 1.43 -8.27
C PRO A 83 3.29 1.83 -9.45
N ILE A 84 1.98 1.78 -9.20
CA ILE A 84 0.96 2.22 -10.15
C ILE A 84 -0.04 3.06 -9.36
N SER A 85 -0.44 4.21 -9.89
CA SER A 85 -1.48 5.02 -9.26
C SER A 85 -2.54 5.41 -10.29
N GLY A 86 -3.74 5.65 -9.81
CA GLY A 86 -4.84 6.05 -10.69
C GLY A 86 -6.04 6.53 -9.91
N THR A 87 -7.00 7.09 -10.64
CA THR A 87 -8.25 7.56 -10.09
C THR A 87 -9.19 6.38 -9.84
N VAL A 88 -9.78 6.34 -8.65
CA VAL A 88 -10.81 5.35 -8.33
C VAL A 88 -12.13 5.78 -8.96
N MET A 89 -12.64 4.97 -9.87
CA MET A 89 -13.86 5.29 -10.62
C MET A 89 -15.12 4.86 -9.89
N VAL A 90 -15.07 3.73 -9.17
CA VAL A 90 -16.22 3.18 -8.45
C VAL A 90 -15.72 2.50 -7.18
N THR A 91 -16.41 2.73 -6.06
CA THR A 91 -16.10 2.04 -4.80
C THR A 91 -17.37 1.38 -4.25
N TYR A 92 -17.28 0.08 -4.00
CA TYR A 92 -18.24 -0.66 -3.18
C TYR A 92 -17.56 -1.11 -1.90
N LEU A 93 -18.23 -0.90 -0.77
CA LEU A 93 -17.73 -1.33 0.53
C LEU A 93 -18.81 -2.12 1.24
N ASN A 94 -18.50 -3.36 1.61
CA ASN A 94 -19.49 -4.28 2.19
C ASN A 94 -20.75 -4.43 1.33
N GLY A 95 -20.59 -4.47 0.00
CA GLY A 95 -21.66 -4.62 -0.95
C GLY A 95 -22.49 -3.37 -1.20
N LYS A 96 -22.06 -2.21 -0.69
CA LYS A 96 -22.76 -0.94 -0.86
C LYS A 96 -21.92 0.05 -1.64
N LEU A 97 -22.57 0.76 -2.57
CA LEU A 97 -21.92 1.82 -3.33
C LEU A 97 -21.55 2.98 -2.39
N VAL A 98 -20.28 3.37 -2.46
CA VAL A 98 -19.79 4.55 -1.74
C VAL A 98 -19.82 5.73 -2.71
N GLU A 99 -20.61 6.73 -2.39
CA GLU A 99 -20.69 7.97 -3.17
C GLU A 99 -19.70 9.01 -2.64
N GLU A 100 -19.08 9.73 -3.56
CA GLU A 100 -18.16 10.81 -3.24
C GLU A 100 -18.75 12.18 -3.48
#